data_aa45132d9c71091c3bffbfa93e3eb2da
#
_entry.id   aa45132d9c71091c3bffbfa93e3eb2da
#
_cell.length_a   1.000
_cell.length_b   1.000
_cell.length_c   1.000
_cell.angle_alpha   90.00
_cell.angle_beta   90.00
_cell.angle_gamma   90.00
#
_symmetry.space_group_name_H-M   'P 1'
#
loop_
_entity.id
_entity.type
_entity.pdbx_description
1 polymer ?
#
loop_
_entity_poly.entity_id
_entity_poly.type
_entity_poly.pdbx_seq_one_letter_code
_entity_poly.pdbx_strand_id
1 'polypeptide(L)'
;MLSAGVFIQHISADNGVPFNDINTSYAKKEIIDLYNRNILTGTSNTKFSPTQSITRAEFITVLDRLLKLDPALSPVSPYTDVAKSAWYYGWIQAAVQLELANGTSATTFAPAKAVTRQEAAVWMSKALKQTNTAATEQTNFKDRQQIASWASAAVAKVNDRGLMKGDNSGNFRPADPITRQETAVLMDRVLQHTSWAAELESDPDKRIVIGWQYGLTTAQFENHVLQSNVNTLSPRWYYVGKTGAVTDSTDASLVTWAKKNKKQVWAMVGNRSDQKATHQMLLSTTARNTAVNQLAALVSKYGLDGLNIDFENVAAEDRVYLTSFISLLAEKMRSLDVILSLDVSPDLGTDWTEAFDYAALGKQVNYMVMMGYDEHYDGSQVPGSNASLSYDQRAVNTILKFVPSQKVILALPLYNRDWTLNQKGTVLSSQYITLPEQNQIISSYASRPVWNPSLGQYVANYSKQAIKHTIWIEDGRSLITKYNLAVTKKLAGVAYWYIGGESSDVWSSLRNAEKFYDYTF
;
A
#
# COMPACT_ATOMS: atom_id res chain seq x y z
N MET A 1 -34.56 13.79 28.02
CA MET A 1 -34.38 12.33 27.96
C MET A 1 -35.55 11.73 27.23
N LEU A 2 -35.41 11.41 25.95
CA LEU A 2 -36.32 10.60 25.18
C LEU A 2 -35.46 9.79 24.21
N SER A 3 -35.27 8.51 24.50
CA SER A 3 -34.58 7.54 23.66
C SER A 3 -35.47 7.22 22.48
N ALA A 4 -35.05 7.60 21.28
CA ALA A 4 -35.67 7.11 20.05
C ALA A 4 -35.14 5.69 19.79
N GLY A 5 -35.94 4.69 20.16
CA GLY A 5 -35.71 3.30 19.77
C GLY A 5 -35.92 3.17 18.26
N VAL A 6 -34.87 2.75 17.57
CA VAL A 6 -34.99 2.29 16.18
C VAL A 6 -35.66 0.93 16.22
N PHE A 7 -36.95 0.87 15.88
CA PHE A 7 -37.63 -0.39 15.62
C PHE A 7 -37.13 -0.95 14.28
N ILE A 8 -36.26 -1.95 14.34
CA ILE A 8 -36.01 -2.83 13.20
C ILE A 8 -37.26 -3.70 13.04
N GLN A 9 -38.14 -3.38 12.08
CA GLN A 9 -39.21 -4.28 11.67
C GLN A 9 -38.56 -5.52 11.02
N HIS A 10 -38.60 -6.63 11.74
CA HIS A 10 -38.40 -7.94 11.13
C HIS A 10 -39.57 -8.21 10.18
N ILE A 11 -39.39 -7.94 8.90
CA ILE A 11 -40.29 -8.43 7.86
C ILE A 11 -39.93 -9.90 7.69
N SER A 12 -40.81 -10.77 8.13
CA SER A 12 -40.80 -12.19 7.80
C SER A 12 -41.10 -12.31 6.29
N ALA A 13 -40.06 -12.25 5.46
CA ALA A 13 -40.16 -12.54 4.05
C ALA A 13 -39.53 -13.91 3.81
N ASP A 14 -40.15 -14.69 2.98
CA ASP A 14 -39.65 -15.92 2.40
C ASP A 14 -38.18 -15.71 1.95
N ASN A 15 -37.20 -16.29 2.69
CA ASN A 15 -35.74 -16.24 2.46
C ASN A 15 -34.96 -14.96 2.85
N GLY A 16 -35.45 -14.05 3.69
CA GLY A 16 -34.62 -13.01 4.34
C GLY A 16 -34.17 -11.83 3.45
N VAL A 17 -34.64 -11.69 2.22
CA VAL A 17 -34.33 -10.55 1.32
C VAL A 17 -35.55 -9.71 1.03
N PRO A 18 -35.40 -8.36 0.88
CA PRO A 18 -36.53 -7.46 0.67
C PRO A 18 -37.08 -7.45 -0.77
N PHE A 19 -36.45 -8.17 -1.72
CA PHE A 19 -36.77 -8.07 -3.15
C PHE A 19 -38.00 -8.86 -3.56
N ASN A 20 -38.92 -8.19 -4.20
CA ASN A 20 -40.19 -8.77 -4.65
C ASN A 20 -40.21 -9.16 -6.15
N ASP A 21 -39.10 -8.91 -6.88
CA ASP A 21 -38.98 -9.09 -8.32
C ASP A 21 -37.99 -10.21 -8.73
N ILE A 22 -37.51 -11.01 -7.78
CA ILE A 22 -36.56 -12.10 -8.06
C ILE A 22 -37.18 -13.48 -8.22
N ASN A 23 -38.49 -13.60 -8.00
CA ASN A 23 -39.18 -14.90 -7.98
C ASN A 23 -39.12 -15.68 -9.31
N THR A 24 -39.05 -14.98 -10.43
CA THR A 24 -38.92 -15.56 -11.78
C THR A 24 -37.46 -15.59 -12.27
N SER A 25 -36.53 -15.07 -11.51
CA SER A 25 -35.10 -15.09 -11.85
C SER A 25 -34.51 -16.49 -11.65
N TYR A 26 -33.80 -17.00 -12.64
CA TYR A 26 -33.02 -18.24 -12.51
C TYR A 26 -31.89 -18.14 -11.50
N ALA A 27 -31.48 -16.91 -11.15
CA ALA A 27 -30.40 -16.61 -10.19
C ALA A 27 -30.96 -16.24 -8.79
N LYS A 28 -32.22 -16.61 -8.46
CA LYS A 28 -32.82 -16.23 -7.17
C LYS A 28 -31.98 -16.63 -5.98
N LYS A 29 -31.44 -17.86 -5.99
CA LYS A 29 -30.62 -18.39 -4.89
C LYS A 29 -29.31 -17.60 -4.73
N GLU A 30 -28.61 -17.34 -5.81
CA GLU A 30 -27.34 -16.61 -5.88
C GLU A 30 -27.53 -15.15 -5.43
N ILE A 31 -28.63 -14.51 -5.84
CA ILE A 31 -29.00 -13.15 -5.42
C ILE A 31 -29.19 -13.09 -3.90
N ILE A 32 -29.90 -14.05 -3.32
CA ILE A 32 -30.16 -14.13 -1.88
C ILE A 32 -28.84 -14.33 -1.10
N ASP A 33 -27.99 -15.26 -1.53
CA ASP A 33 -26.71 -15.53 -0.85
C ASP A 33 -25.78 -14.31 -0.89
N LEU A 34 -25.61 -13.69 -2.06
CA LEU A 34 -24.75 -12.51 -2.22
C LEU A 34 -25.27 -11.27 -1.49
N TYR A 35 -26.61 -11.13 -1.39
CA TYR A 35 -27.21 -10.06 -0.58
C TYR A 35 -26.90 -10.26 0.90
N ASN A 36 -27.08 -11.48 1.42
CA ASN A 36 -26.81 -11.81 2.83
C ASN A 36 -25.31 -11.65 3.19
N ARG A 37 -24.41 -11.78 2.20
CA ARG A 37 -22.98 -11.51 2.34
C ARG A 37 -22.60 -10.03 2.13
N ASN A 38 -23.56 -9.14 1.89
CA ASN A 38 -23.34 -7.73 1.55
C ASN A 38 -22.49 -7.49 0.29
N ILE A 39 -22.38 -8.47 -0.59
CA ILE A 39 -21.66 -8.36 -1.85
C ILE A 39 -22.53 -7.64 -2.89
N LEU A 40 -23.79 -8.01 -3.00
CA LEU A 40 -24.75 -7.47 -3.96
C LEU A 40 -25.92 -6.80 -3.26
N THR A 41 -26.39 -5.66 -3.79
CA THR A 41 -27.52 -4.92 -3.24
C THR A 41 -28.60 -4.71 -4.31
N GLY A 42 -29.81 -4.35 -3.90
CA GLY A 42 -30.89 -4.00 -4.82
C GLY A 42 -30.68 -2.66 -5.54
N THR A 43 -31.48 -2.43 -6.58
CA THR A 43 -31.60 -1.11 -7.22
C THR A 43 -32.50 -0.17 -6.41
N SER A 44 -33.30 -0.75 -5.51
CA SER A 44 -34.06 -0.04 -4.47
C SER A 44 -34.25 -0.93 -3.25
N ASN A 45 -34.91 -0.42 -2.22
CA ASN A 45 -35.20 -1.18 -1.00
C ASN A 45 -36.02 -2.45 -1.24
N THR A 46 -36.77 -2.55 -2.33
CA THR A 46 -37.67 -3.67 -2.61
C THR A 46 -37.46 -4.33 -3.97
N LYS A 47 -36.50 -3.85 -4.77
CA LYS A 47 -36.24 -4.38 -6.12
C LYS A 47 -34.75 -4.68 -6.32
N PHE A 48 -34.51 -5.81 -6.96
CA PHE A 48 -33.17 -6.21 -7.43
C PHE A 48 -32.95 -5.88 -8.90
N SER A 49 -33.98 -5.89 -9.72
CA SER A 49 -33.95 -5.69 -11.17
C SER A 49 -33.09 -6.72 -11.91
N PRO A 50 -33.36 -8.03 -11.83
CA PRO A 50 -32.47 -9.11 -12.26
C PRO A 50 -32.08 -9.05 -13.74
N THR A 51 -32.97 -8.63 -14.62
CA THR A 51 -32.76 -8.55 -16.08
C THR A 51 -32.16 -7.22 -16.56
N GLN A 52 -32.04 -6.23 -15.66
CA GLN A 52 -31.38 -4.96 -15.97
C GLN A 52 -29.88 -5.16 -16.15
N SER A 53 -29.29 -4.46 -17.11
CA SER A 53 -27.83 -4.41 -17.27
C SER A 53 -27.17 -3.74 -16.07
N ILE A 54 -26.04 -4.27 -15.62
CA ILE A 54 -25.25 -3.67 -14.53
C ILE A 54 -24.31 -2.59 -15.10
N THR A 55 -24.17 -1.48 -14.38
CA THR A 55 -23.26 -0.41 -14.75
C THR A 55 -21.81 -0.73 -14.35
N ARG A 56 -20.82 -0.03 -14.93
CA ARG A 56 -19.41 -0.16 -14.60
C ARG A 56 -19.14 0.12 -13.13
N ALA A 57 -19.75 1.16 -12.58
CA ALA A 57 -19.61 1.50 -11.16
C ALA A 57 -20.19 0.41 -10.24
N GLU A 58 -21.39 -0.11 -10.57
CA GLU A 58 -21.99 -1.19 -9.79
C GLU A 58 -21.18 -2.49 -9.86
N PHE A 59 -20.73 -2.90 -11.05
CA PHE A 59 -19.95 -4.13 -11.22
C PHE A 59 -18.64 -4.07 -10.42
N ILE A 60 -17.90 -2.95 -10.50
CA ILE A 60 -16.67 -2.75 -9.73
C ILE A 60 -16.94 -2.81 -8.24
N THR A 61 -18.00 -2.16 -7.76
CA THR A 61 -18.38 -2.21 -6.34
C THR A 61 -18.66 -3.66 -5.88
N VAL A 62 -19.35 -4.44 -6.71
CA VAL A 62 -19.61 -5.85 -6.41
C VAL A 62 -18.33 -6.68 -6.40
N LEU A 63 -17.43 -6.43 -7.35
CA LEU A 63 -16.14 -7.10 -7.44
C LEU A 63 -15.24 -6.78 -6.23
N ASP A 64 -15.15 -5.52 -5.85
CA ASP A 64 -14.36 -5.09 -4.68
C ASP A 64 -14.90 -5.71 -3.38
N ARG A 65 -16.23 -5.75 -3.21
CA ARG A 65 -16.87 -6.39 -2.07
C ARG A 65 -16.64 -7.91 -2.04
N LEU A 66 -16.66 -8.56 -3.20
CA LEU A 66 -16.30 -9.98 -3.31
C LEU A 66 -14.88 -10.22 -2.83
N LEU A 67 -13.94 -9.35 -3.22
CA LEU A 67 -12.54 -9.39 -2.82
C LEU A 67 -12.30 -8.86 -1.40
N LYS A 68 -13.36 -8.45 -0.67
CA LYS A 68 -13.29 -7.86 0.68
C LYS A 68 -12.41 -6.62 0.77
N LEU A 69 -12.35 -5.83 -0.30
CA LEU A 69 -11.66 -4.55 -0.32
C LEU A 69 -12.49 -3.46 0.36
N ASP A 70 -11.82 -2.45 0.88
CA ASP A 70 -12.42 -1.25 1.44
C ASP A 70 -12.44 -0.12 0.39
N PRO A 71 -13.43 0.79 0.42
CA PRO A 71 -13.39 1.97 -0.44
C PRO A 71 -12.20 2.85 -0.09
N ALA A 72 -11.44 3.31 -1.10
CA ALA A 72 -10.31 4.22 -0.95
C ALA A 72 -10.72 5.65 -1.31
N LEU A 73 -10.74 6.55 -0.33
CA LEU A 73 -11.17 7.95 -0.54
C LEU A 73 -9.99 8.83 -0.96
N SER A 74 -9.29 8.43 -2.03
CA SER A 74 -8.15 9.21 -2.54
C SER A 74 -8.55 10.62 -2.95
N PRO A 75 -7.84 11.66 -2.50
CA PRO A 75 -8.08 13.03 -2.95
C PRO A 75 -7.67 13.26 -4.41
N VAL A 76 -6.87 12.37 -4.97
CA VAL A 76 -6.43 12.42 -6.37
C VAL A 76 -7.25 11.45 -7.21
N SER A 77 -7.88 11.95 -8.28
CA SER A 77 -8.59 11.11 -9.24
C SER A 77 -8.16 11.46 -10.66
N PRO A 78 -7.82 10.47 -11.50
CA PRO A 78 -7.55 10.72 -12.90
C PRO A 78 -8.84 10.99 -13.71
N TYR A 79 -10.02 10.62 -13.18
CA TYR A 79 -11.27 10.64 -13.93
C TYR A 79 -12.13 11.87 -13.61
N THR A 80 -12.49 12.60 -14.65
CA THR A 80 -13.30 13.82 -14.55
C THR A 80 -14.80 13.55 -14.43
N ASP A 81 -15.23 12.36 -14.82
CA ASP A 81 -16.61 11.88 -14.80
C ASP A 81 -16.97 11.05 -13.54
N VAL A 82 -16.06 10.97 -12.57
CA VAL A 82 -16.25 10.31 -11.27
C VAL A 82 -16.22 11.34 -10.17
N ALA A 83 -17.40 11.86 -9.80
CA ALA A 83 -17.52 12.86 -8.75
C ALA A 83 -17.10 12.30 -7.39
N LYS A 84 -16.34 13.07 -6.59
CA LYS A 84 -15.90 12.66 -5.24
C LYS A 84 -17.08 12.38 -4.28
N SER A 85 -18.22 13.01 -4.50
CA SER A 85 -19.46 12.79 -3.74
C SER A 85 -20.26 11.56 -4.20
N ALA A 86 -19.87 10.91 -5.29
CA ALA A 86 -20.60 9.74 -5.79
C ALA A 86 -20.39 8.54 -4.85
N TRP A 87 -21.41 7.76 -4.59
CA TRP A 87 -21.39 6.59 -3.70
C TRP A 87 -20.36 5.54 -4.13
N TYR A 88 -20.04 5.49 -5.41
CA TYR A 88 -19.09 4.55 -6.00
C TYR A 88 -17.65 5.09 -6.06
N TYR A 89 -17.41 6.34 -5.64
CA TYR A 89 -16.08 6.97 -5.79
C TYR A 89 -14.96 6.12 -5.19
N GLY A 90 -15.09 5.77 -3.92
CA GLY A 90 -14.05 5.01 -3.21
C GLY A 90 -13.83 3.61 -3.77
N TRP A 91 -14.88 2.96 -4.27
CA TRP A 91 -14.79 1.65 -4.92
C TRP A 91 -14.04 1.71 -6.24
N ILE A 92 -14.34 2.70 -7.09
CA ILE A 92 -13.58 2.91 -8.33
C ILE A 92 -12.11 3.20 -8.03
N GLN A 93 -11.82 4.01 -6.99
CA GLN A 93 -10.44 4.28 -6.60
C GLN A 93 -9.71 3.01 -6.13
N ALA A 94 -10.32 2.19 -5.30
CA ALA A 94 -9.74 0.93 -4.83
C ALA A 94 -9.39 0.00 -6.01
N ALA A 95 -10.33 -0.23 -6.91
CA ALA A 95 -10.10 -1.08 -8.09
C ALA A 95 -9.04 -0.52 -9.05
N VAL A 96 -8.99 0.80 -9.25
CA VAL A 96 -7.99 1.46 -10.12
C VAL A 96 -6.59 1.42 -9.52
N GLN A 97 -6.48 1.63 -8.22
CA GLN A 97 -5.20 1.56 -7.50
C GLN A 97 -4.58 0.15 -7.57
N LEU A 98 -5.40 -0.90 -7.54
CA LEU A 98 -4.99 -2.30 -7.67
C LEU A 98 -4.93 -2.79 -9.14
N GLU A 99 -5.13 -1.89 -10.11
CA GLU A 99 -5.15 -2.20 -11.54
C GLU A 99 -6.22 -3.23 -11.97
N LEU A 100 -7.22 -3.46 -11.11
CA LEU A 100 -8.35 -4.36 -11.42
C LEU A 100 -9.20 -3.79 -12.56
N ALA A 101 -9.43 -2.47 -12.56
CA ALA A 101 -10.19 -1.78 -13.57
C ALA A 101 -9.45 -0.55 -14.09
N ASN A 102 -9.71 -0.21 -15.36
CA ASN A 102 -9.22 1.01 -15.98
C ASN A 102 -10.38 1.84 -16.53
N GLY A 103 -10.14 3.12 -16.76
CA GLY A 103 -11.07 3.99 -17.47
C GLY A 103 -11.28 3.57 -18.92
N THR A 104 -12.27 4.17 -19.55
CA THR A 104 -12.49 4.10 -21.00
C THR A 104 -11.51 5.00 -21.77
N SER A 105 -10.90 5.95 -21.07
CA SER A 105 -9.79 6.78 -21.51
C SER A 105 -8.89 7.13 -20.31
N ALA A 106 -7.83 7.91 -20.55
CA ALA A 106 -6.96 8.40 -19.49
C ALA A 106 -7.70 9.29 -18.46
N THR A 107 -8.82 9.92 -18.85
CA THR A 107 -9.54 10.90 -18.03
C THR A 107 -11.02 10.59 -17.80
N THR A 108 -11.53 9.48 -18.33
CA THR A 108 -12.93 9.08 -18.19
C THR A 108 -13.04 7.62 -17.76
N PHE A 109 -13.91 7.34 -16.81
CA PHE A 109 -14.22 5.98 -16.35
C PHE A 109 -15.52 5.45 -16.96
N ALA A 110 -16.46 6.32 -17.29
CA ALA A 110 -17.81 6.04 -17.76
C ALA A 110 -18.64 5.21 -16.72
N PRO A 111 -18.82 5.69 -15.46
CA PRO A 111 -19.38 4.91 -14.37
C PRO A 111 -20.80 4.41 -14.62
N ALA A 112 -21.62 5.17 -15.35
CA ALA A 112 -23.02 4.84 -15.67
C ALA A 112 -23.18 3.94 -16.92
N LYS A 113 -22.10 3.70 -17.69
CA LYS A 113 -22.17 2.83 -18.87
C LYS A 113 -22.34 1.37 -18.44
N ALA A 114 -23.20 0.63 -19.16
CA ALA A 114 -23.33 -0.81 -18.95
C ALA A 114 -22.02 -1.55 -19.25
N VAL A 115 -21.71 -2.55 -18.43
CA VAL A 115 -20.54 -3.44 -18.62
C VAL A 115 -20.88 -4.47 -19.69
N THR A 116 -19.99 -4.63 -20.67
CA THR A 116 -20.11 -5.74 -21.62
C THR A 116 -19.60 -7.05 -21.01
N ARG A 117 -20.07 -8.19 -21.52
CA ARG A 117 -19.67 -9.51 -21.05
C ARG A 117 -18.16 -9.74 -21.18
N GLN A 118 -17.52 -9.24 -22.24
CA GLN A 118 -16.05 -9.33 -22.38
C GLN A 118 -15.31 -8.41 -21.41
N GLU A 119 -15.84 -7.22 -21.06
CA GLU A 119 -15.26 -6.37 -20.01
C GLU A 119 -15.35 -7.05 -18.63
N ALA A 120 -16.50 -7.65 -18.31
CA ALA A 120 -16.68 -8.43 -17.07
C ALA A 120 -15.68 -9.60 -16.98
N ALA A 121 -15.45 -10.30 -18.09
CA ALA A 121 -14.45 -11.39 -18.15
C ALA A 121 -13.02 -10.89 -17.84
N VAL A 122 -12.62 -9.75 -18.40
CA VAL A 122 -11.31 -9.16 -18.15
C VAL A 122 -11.13 -8.75 -16.68
N TRP A 123 -12.12 -8.08 -16.11
CA TRP A 123 -12.05 -7.67 -14.71
C TRP A 123 -12.04 -8.85 -13.75
N MET A 124 -12.85 -9.87 -14.02
CA MET A 124 -12.86 -11.11 -13.23
C MET A 124 -11.52 -11.86 -13.35
N SER A 125 -10.97 -11.97 -14.56
CA SER A 125 -9.66 -12.61 -14.77
C SER A 125 -8.53 -11.90 -14.01
N LYS A 126 -8.55 -10.57 -13.97
CA LYS A 126 -7.60 -9.77 -13.16
C LYS A 126 -7.82 -9.99 -11.67
N ALA A 127 -9.07 -9.92 -11.22
CA ALA A 127 -9.44 -10.09 -9.81
C ALA A 127 -8.99 -11.44 -9.24
N LEU A 128 -9.08 -12.49 -10.05
CA LEU A 128 -8.65 -13.84 -9.68
C LEU A 128 -7.21 -14.15 -10.12
N LYS A 129 -6.43 -13.13 -10.51
CA LYS A 129 -5.01 -13.26 -10.93
C LYS A 129 -4.79 -14.30 -12.04
N GLN A 130 -5.83 -14.56 -12.85
CA GLN A 130 -5.80 -15.52 -13.95
C GLN A 130 -5.30 -14.89 -15.26
N THR A 131 -4.25 -14.05 -15.18
CA THR A 131 -3.75 -13.25 -16.32
C THR A 131 -2.60 -13.92 -17.08
N ASN A 132 -1.91 -14.90 -16.48
CA ASN A 132 -0.75 -15.56 -17.07
C ASN A 132 -1.18 -16.76 -17.92
N THR A 133 -1.54 -16.53 -19.18
CA THR A 133 -1.80 -17.60 -20.13
C THR A 133 -1.06 -17.35 -21.43
N ALA A 134 -0.47 -18.45 -21.97
CA ALA A 134 0.05 -18.42 -23.33
C ALA A 134 -1.07 -18.03 -24.30
N ALA A 135 -0.76 -17.23 -25.30
CA ALA A 135 -1.70 -16.66 -26.29
C ALA A 135 -2.46 -17.70 -27.16
N THR A 136 -2.47 -18.98 -26.76
CA THR A 136 -2.98 -20.12 -27.54
C THR A 136 -4.32 -20.67 -27.05
N GLU A 137 -4.87 -20.18 -25.92
CA GLU A 137 -6.18 -20.66 -25.45
C GLU A 137 -7.30 -20.09 -26.34
N GLN A 138 -7.82 -20.91 -27.21
CA GLN A 138 -8.99 -20.58 -28.03
C GLN A 138 -10.27 -21.09 -27.35
N THR A 139 -11.30 -20.27 -27.34
CA THR A 139 -12.62 -20.67 -26.90
C THR A 139 -13.38 -21.40 -28.02
N ASN A 140 -14.27 -22.32 -27.64
CA ASN A 140 -15.15 -23.04 -28.59
C ASN A 140 -16.44 -22.27 -28.90
N PHE A 141 -16.55 -21.00 -28.53
CA PHE A 141 -17.74 -20.19 -28.83
C PHE A 141 -17.89 -19.97 -30.34
N LYS A 142 -19.12 -20.07 -30.85
CA LYS A 142 -19.40 -19.88 -32.27
C LYS A 142 -19.08 -18.44 -32.74
N ASP A 143 -19.26 -17.48 -31.85
CA ASP A 143 -18.99 -16.05 -32.08
C ASP A 143 -17.61 -15.60 -31.61
N ARG A 144 -16.65 -16.52 -31.41
CA ARG A 144 -15.29 -16.20 -30.91
C ARG A 144 -14.56 -15.11 -31.70
N GLN A 145 -14.87 -14.95 -32.98
CA GLN A 145 -14.27 -13.90 -33.82
C GLN A 145 -14.77 -12.49 -33.47
N GLN A 146 -15.89 -12.37 -32.73
CA GLN A 146 -16.42 -11.10 -32.23
C GLN A 146 -15.78 -10.69 -30.90
N ILE A 147 -15.06 -11.60 -30.24
CA ILE A 147 -14.33 -11.28 -29.00
C ILE A 147 -13.15 -10.40 -29.37
N ALA A 148 -13.08 -9.21 -28.75
CA ALA A 148 -11.99 -8.28 -28.97
C ALA A 148 -10.64 -8.91 -28.55
N SER A 149 -9.56 -8.62 -29.29
CA SER A 149 -8.23 -9.20 -29.05
C SER A 149 -7.74 -8.99 -27.60
N TRP A 150 -8.02 -7.82 -27.02
CA TRP A 150 -7.65 -7.50 -25.63
C TRP A 150 -8.42 -8.34 -24.57
N ALA A 151 -9.56 -8.94 -24.92
CA ALA A 151 -10.40 -9.73 -24.02
C ALA A 151 -10.26 -11.24 -24.26
N SER A 152 -9.67 -11.66 -25.38
CA SER A 152 -9.68 -13.06 -25.82
C SER A 152 -9.11 -14.04 -24.78
N ALA A 153 -7.93 -13.74 -24.23
CA ALA A 153 -7.31 -14.57 -23.19
C ALA A 153 -8.16 -14.64 -21.90
N ALA A 154 -8.73 -13.50 -21.49
CA ALA A 154 -9.56 -13.45 -20.30
C ALA A 154 -10.87 -14.24 -20.48
N VAL A 155 -11.53 -14.12 -21.64
CA VAL A 155 -12.75 -14.88 -21.95
C VAL A 155 -12.47 -16.37 -21.96
N ALA A 156 -11.38 -16.81 -22.58
CA ALA A 156 -10.95 -18.20 -22.56
C ALA A 156 -10.77 -18.70 -21.13
N LYS A 157 -10.09 -17.92 -20.28
CA LYS A 157 -9.78 -18.31 -18.90
C LYS A 157 -11.02 -18.41 -18.01
N VAL A 158 -11.89 -17.39 -18.02
CA VAL A 158 -13.12 -17.44 -17.22
C VAL A 158 -14.08 -18.53 -17.70
N ASN A 159 -14.03 -18.90 -18.99
CA ASN A 159 -14.79 -20.03 -19.52
C ASN A 159 -14.21 -21.38 -19.05
N ASP A 160 -12.90 -21.57 -19.16
CA ASP A 160 -12.17 -22.77 -18.70
C ASP A 160 -12.44 -23.04 -17.21
N ARG A 161 -12.44 -21.99 -16.40
CA ARG A 161 -12.78 -22.05 -14.97
C ARG A 161 -14.28 -22.22 -14.68
N GLY A 162 -15.13 -22.31 -15.70
CA GLY A 162 -16.58 -22.47 -15.55
C GLY A 162 -17.30 -21.24 -15.03
N LEU A 163 -16.59 -20.08 -14.90
CA LEU A 163 -17.15 -18.84 -14.35
C LEU A 163 -18.14 -18.19 -15.31
N MET A 164 -17.78 -18.06 -16.60
CA MET A 164 -18.68 -17.55 -17.62
C MET A 164 -18.90 -18.59 -18.72
N LYS A 165 -20.17 -18.83 -19.02
CA LYS A 165 -20.60 -19.78 -20.05
C LYS A 165 -21.26 -19.04 -21.20
N GLY A 166 -21.31 -19.68 -22.37
CA GLY A 166 -22.12 -19.22 -23.50
C GLY A 166 -23.62 -19.42 -23.28
N ASP A 167 -24.39 -18.89 -24.22
CA ASP A 167 -25.81 -19.16 -24.30
C ASP A 167 -26.11 -20.57 -24.88
N ASN A 168 -27.41 -20.94 -24.91
CA ASN A 168 -27.83 -22.25 -25.42
C ASN A 168 -27.52 -22.46 -26.92
N SER A 169 -27.25 -21.39 -27.66
CA SER A 169 -26.80 -21.44 -29.05
C SER A 169 -25.27 -21.60 -29.21
N GLY A 170 -24.54 -21.57 -28.11
CA GLY A 170 -23.07 -21.70 -28.09
C GLY A 170 -22.33 -20.39 -28.36
N ASN A 171 -22.96 -19.23 -28.20
CA ASN A 171 -22.34 -17.92 -28.36
C ASN A 171 -21.96 -17.32 -26.99
N PHE A 172 -20.84 -16.60 -26.93
CA PHE A 172 -20.42 -15.85 -25.74
C PHE A 172 -21.13 -14.50 -25.63
N ARG A 173 -21.48 -13.86 -26.75
CA ARG A 173 -22.07 -12.53 -26.87
C ARG A 173 -21.17 -11.45 -26.23
N PRO A 174 -19.92 -11.25 -26.72
CA PRO A 174 -18.92 -10.45 -26.04
C PRO A 174 -19.29 -8.97 -25.87
N ALA A 175 -20.00 -8.38 -26.82
CA ALA A 175 -20.40 -6.99 -26.81
C ALA A 175 -21.73 -6.71 -26.08
N ASP A 176 -22.51 -7.76 -25.76
CA ASP A 176 -23.76 -7.59 -25.04
C ASP A 176 -23.51 -7.14 -23.60
N PRO A 177 -24.36 -6.27 -23.05
CA PRO A 177 -24.33 -5.94 -21.63
C PRO A 177 -24.56 -7.17 -20.76
N ILE A 178 -23.78 -7.33 -19.69
CA ILE A 178 -24.06 -8.35 -18.66
C ILE A 178 -25.18 -7.85 -17.74
N THR A 179 -26.13 -8.73 -17.42
CA THR A 179 -27.26 -8.39 -16.53
C THR A 179 -26.88 -8.56 -15.05
N ARG A 180 -27.65 -7.98 -14.15
CA ARG A 180 -27.47 -8.08 -12.71
C ARG A 180 -27.60 -9.53 -12.22
N GLN A 181 -28.55 -10.32 -12.78
CA GLN A 181 -28.65 -11.76 -12.44
C GLN A 181 -27.48 -12.58 -12.99
N GLU A 182 -26.95 -12.28 -14.19
CA GLU A 182 -25.75 -12.92 -14.72
C GLU A 182 -24.52 -12.58 -13.86
N THR A 183 -24.42 -11.34 -13.37
CA THR A 183 -23.38 -10.91 -12.42
C THR A 183 -23.49 -11.68 -11.11
N ALA A 184 -24.70 -11.87 -10.57
CA ALA A 184 -24.91 -12.68 -9.36
C ALA A 184 -24.40 -14.11 -9.55
N VAL A 185 -24.75 -14.77 -10.65
CA VAL A 185 -24.24 -16.11 -10.94
C VAL A 185 -22.72 -16.14 -11.10
N LEU A 186 -22.13 -15.13 -11.71
CA LEU A 186 -20.68 -15.02 -11.88
C LEU A 186 -19.96 -14.94 -10.54
N MET A 187 -20.42 -14.06 -9.63
CA MET A 187 -19.81 -13.89 -8.29
C MET A 187 -20.03 -15.13 -7.40
N ASP A 188 -21.22 -15.73 -7.45
CA ASP A 188 -21.53 -16.94 -6.68
C ASP A 188 -20.63 -18.12 -7.10
N ARG A 189 -20.35 -18.28 -8.39
CA ARG A 189 -19.43 -19.32 -8.89
C ARG A 189 -18.02 -19.18 -8.32
N VAL A 190 -17.53 -17.97 -8.07
CA VAL A 190 -16.26 -17.77 -7.36
C VAL A 190 -16.37 -18.31 -5.93
N LEU A 191 -17.46 -18.01 -5.23
CA LEU A 191 -17.67 -18.49 -3.86
C LEU A 191 -17.94 -20.00 -3.76
N GLN A 192 -18.44 -20.62 -4.81
CA GLN A 192 -18.60 -22.08 -4.90
C GLN A 192 -17.29 -22.82 -5.15
N HIS A 193 -16.25 -22.12 -5.59
CA HIS A 193 -14.92 -22.71 -5.73
C HIS A 193 -14.25 -22.76 -4.37
N THR A 194 -14.16 -23.94 -3.76
CA THR A 194 -13.78 -24.13 -2.36
C THR A 194 -12.44 -23.46 -1.99
N SER A 195 -11.40 -23.58 -2.85
CA SER A 195 -10.11 -22.95 -2.56
C SER A 195 -10.18 -21.43 -2.63
N TRP A 196 -10.90 -20.85 -3.57
CA TRP A 196 -11.05 -19.39 -3.68
C TRP A 196 -11.90 -18.81 -2.55
N ALA A 197 -12.98 -19.51 -2.16
CA ALA A 197 -13.77 -19.11 -1.01
C ALA A 197 -12.94 -19.10 0.28
N ALA A 198 -12.10 -20.12 0.49
CA ALA A 198 -11.19 -20.17 1.63
C ALA A 198 -10.15 -19.05 1.59
N GLU A 199 -9.60 -18.76 0.41
CA GLU A 199 -8.64 -17.68 0.19
C GLU A 199 -9.25 -16.30 0.52
N LEU A 200 -10.49 -16.04 0.08
CA LEU A 200 -11.21 -14.81 0.39
C LEU A 200 -11.51 -14.63 1.89
N GLU A 201 -11.53 -15.72 2.67
CA GLU A 201 -11.73 -15.70 4.13
C GLU A 201 -10.39 -15.67 4.89
N SER A 202 -9.24 -15.85 4.21
CA SER A 202 -7.94 -15.84 4.87
C SER A 202 -7.52 -14.43 5.29
N ASP A 203 -6.80 -14.36 6.41
CA ASP A 203 -6.10 -13.14 6.78
C ASP A 203 -4.83 -13.01 5.93
N PRO A 204 -4.43 -11.78 5.54
CA PRO A 204 -3.17 -11.54 4.87
C PRO A 204 -1.96 -12.02 5.70
N ASP A 205 -0.87 -12.36 5.01
CA ASP A 205 0.40 -12.67 5.65
C ASP A 205 0.88 -11.52 6.54
N LYS A 206 1.29 -11.86 7.76
CA LYS A 206 1.77 -10.88 8.73
C LYS A 206 3.19 -10.43 8.39
N ARG A 207 3.32 -9.39 7.58
CA ARG A 207 4.60 -8.72 7.32
C ARG A 207 4.92 -7.72 8.42
N ILE A 208 6.18 -7.39 8.58
CA ILE A 208 6.61 -6.29 9.45
C ILE A 208 6.18 -4.97 8.80
N VAL A 209 5.49 -4.13 9.58
CA VAL A 209 5.09 -2.78 9.17
C VAL A 209 5.57 -1.80 10.23
N ILE A 210 6.72 -1.16 9.97
CA ILE A 210 7.32 -0.19 10.90
C ILE A 210 6.69 1.19 10.68
N GLY A 211 6.40 1.89 11.78
CA GLY A 211 6.03 3.30 11.76
C GLY A 211 6.94 4.11 12.67
N TRP A 212 7.66 5.09 12.10
CA TRP A 212 8.47 6.01 12.90
C TRP A 212 7.63 7.13 13.51
N GLN A 213 7.89 7.41 14.79
CA GLN A 213 7.35 8.58 15.48
C GLN A 213 8.28 9.77 15.27
N TYR A 214 7.78 10.83 14.64
CA TYR A 214 8.49 12.09 14.46
C TYR A 214 7.53 13.27 14.62
N GLY A 215 7.88 14.25 15.46
CA GLY A 215 7.11 15.47 15.64
C GLY A 215 5.72 15.33 16.31
N LEU A 216 5.30 14.11 16.65
CA LEU A 216 4.03 13.82 17.30
C LEU A 216 4.22 13.56 18.79
N THR A 217 3.24 13.99 19.60
CA THR A 217 3.11 13.51 20.97
C THR A 217 2.77 12.02 20.96
N THR A 218 3.02 11.32 22.06
CA THR A 218 2.67 9.88 22.21
C THR A 218 1.20 9.62 21.89
N ALA A 219 0.27 10.41 22.45
CA ALA A 219 -1.16 10.25 22.21
C ALA A 219 -1.56 10.47 20.74
N GLN A 220 -0.95 11.43 20.04
CA GLN A 220 -1.17 11.62 18.60
C GLN A 220 -0.67 10.43 17.81
N PHE A 221 0.55 9.94 18.11
CA PHE A 221 1.13 8.79 17.46
C PHE A 221 0.27 7.53 17.65
N GLU A 222 -0.18 7.25 18.88
CA GLU A 222 -1.09 6.14 19.20
C GLU A 222 -2.37 6.19 18.36
N ASN A 223 -2.99 7.38 18.22
CA ASN A 223 -4.21 7.56 17.43
C ASN A 223 -3.98 7.26 15.93
N HIS A 224 -2.87 7.73 15.35
CA HIS A 224 -2.51 7.42 13.97
C HIS A 224 -2.23 5.93 13.77
N VAL A 225 -1.50 5.30 14.69
CA VAL A 225 -1.19 3.87 14.65
C VAL A 225 -2.45 3.00 14.70
N LEU A 226 -3.47 3.37 15.48
CA LEU A 226 -4.75 2.64 15.52
C LEU A 226 -5.50 2.65 14.19
N GLN A 227 -5.32 3.68 13.37
CA GLN A 227 -5.95 3.80 12.05
C GLN A 227 -5.12 3.14 10.94
N SER A 228 -3.88 2.76 11.26
CA SER A 228 -2.89 2.26 10.30
C SER A 228 -2.76 0.73 10.32
N ASN A 229 -1.92 0.22 9.40
CA ASN A 229 -1.47 -1.18 9.37
C ASN A 229 -0.21 -1.41 10.21
N VAL A 230 0.34 -0.37 10.84
CA VAL A 230 1.59 -0.45 11.62
C VAL A 230 1.45 -1.45 12.75
N ASN A 231 2.40 -2.38 12.83
CA ASN A 231 2.49 -3.38 13.89
C ASN A 231 3.78 -3.26 14.72
N THR A 232 4.73 -2.45 14.27
CA THR A 232 6.04 -2.22 14.89
C THR A 232 6.28 -0.71 14.99
N LEU A 233 6.40 -0.23 16.22
CA LEU A 233 6.57 1.20 16.52
C LEU A 233 8.06 1.51 16.65
N SER A 234 8.53 2.57 15.98
CA SER A 234 9.91 3.02 16.09
C SER A 234 9.96 4.48 16.56
N PRO A 235 9.81 4.72 17.87
CA PRO A 235 9.94 6.06 18.44
C PRO A 235 11.40 6.50 18.51
N ARG A 236 11.66 7.78 18.21
CA ARG A 236 13.01 8.39 18.21
C ARG A 236 13.47 8.74 19.62
N TRP A 237 13.82 7.75 20.43
CA TRP A 237 14.09 7.92 21.84
C TRP A 237 15.57 8.05 22.20
N TYR A 238 16.46 7.42 21.42
CA TYR A 238 17.87 7.30 21.79
C TYR A 238 18.78 8.03 20.83
N TYR A 239 19.81 8.67 21.38
CA TYR A 239 20.88 9.25 20.60
C TYR A 239 22.22 8.92 21.22
N VAL A 240 23.18 8.47 20.39
CA VAL A 240 24.53 8.13 20.82
C VAL A 240 25.46 9.32 20.60
N GLY A 241 26.10 9.78 21.67
CA GLY A 241 27.12 10.85 21.62
C GLY A 241 28.54 10.34 21.43
N LYS A 242 29.48 11.27 21.27
CA LYS A 242 30.90 11.00 20.96
C LYS A 242 31.64 10.10 21.97
N THR A 243 31.16 10.00 23.19
CA THR A 243 31.75 9.14 24.27
C THR A 243 31.04 7.80 24.39
N GLY A 244 30.05 7.53 23.54
CA GLY A 244 29.16 6.38 23.66
C GLY A 244 28.03 6.60 24.68
N ALA A 245 27.93 7.78 25.29
CA ALA A 245 26.79 8.10 26.16
C ALA A 245 25.51 8.16 25.35
N VAL A 246 24.44 7.51 25.86
CA VAL A 246 23.13 7.43 25.22
C VAL A 246 22.16 8.38 25.92
N THR A 247 21.56 9.29 25.15
CA THR A 247 20.44 10.10 25.63
C THR A 247 19.19 9.22 25.69
N ASP A 248 18.48 9.20 26.82
CA ASP A 248 17.24 8.45 27.02
C ASP A 248 16.05 9.41 27.03
N SER A 249 15.14 9.27 26.07
CA SER A 249 13.88 10.02 25.96
C SER A 249 12.68 9.07 25.95
N THR A 250 12.81 7.90 26.57
CA THR A 250 11.76 6.86 26.55
C THR A 250 10.48 7.33 27.23
N ASP A 251 9.37 7.22 26.51
CA ASP A 251 8.04 7.28 27.09
C ASP A 251 7.51 5.86 27.38
N ALA A 252 7.58 5.45 28.64
CA ALA A 252 7.16 4.12 29.07
C ALA A 252 5.64 3.89 28.89
N SER A 253 4.84 4.96 28.76
CA SER A 253 3.40 4.83 28.50
C SER A 253 3.16 4.23 27.11
N LEU A 254 3.94 4.60 26.09
CA LEU A 254 3.85 4.02 24.75
C LEU A 254 4.20 2.51 24.76
N VAL A 255 5.20 2.08 25.54
CA VAL A 255 5.52 0.65 25.66
C VAL A 255 4.35 -0.13 26.27
N THR A 256 3.74 0.42 27.31
CA THR A 256 2.56 -0.18 27.95
C THR A 256 1.38 -0.27 26.97
N TRP A 257 1.11 0.81 26.26
CA TRP A 257 0.07 0.88 25.25
C TRP A 257 0.32 -0.09 24.09
N ALA A 258 1.55 -0.17 23.57
CA ALA A 258 1.93 -1.07 22.50
C ALA A 258 1.66 -2.54 22.85
N LYS A 259 2.08 -2.97 24.05
CA LYS A 259 1.81 -4.33 24.56
C LYS A 259 0.31 -4.63 24.65
N LYS A 260 -0.49 -3.68 25.17
CA LYS A 260 -1.95 -3.82 25.24
C LYS A 260 -2.57 -3.98 23.84
N ASN A 261 -2.03 -3.29 22.83
CA ASN A 261 -2.52 -3.30 21.46
C ASN A 261 -1.80 -4.32 20.56
N LYS A 262 -1.01 -5.25 21.12
CA LYS A 262 -0.26 -6.31 20.41
C LYS A 262 0.68 -5.75 19.33
N LYS A 263 1.31 -4.61 19.61
CA LYS A 263 2.31 -3.95 18.78
C LYS A 263 3.69 -4.16 19.39
N GLN A 264 4.73 -4.24 18.54
CA GLN A 264 6.13 -4.26 18.98
C GLN A 264 6.68 -2.83 19.08
N VAL A 265 7.72 -2.66 19.92
CA VAL A 265 8.47 -1.40 20.02
C VAL A 265 9.94 -1.67 19.73
N TRP A 266 10.40 -1.19 18.57
CA TRP A 266 11.82 -1.17 18.18
C TRP A 266 12.29 0.28 18.26
N ALA A 267 12.77 0.69 19.44
CA ALA A 267 13.14 2.08 19.68
C ALA A 267 14.27 2.53 18.75
N MET A 268 14.09 3.67 18.10
CA MET A 268 15.07 4.24 17.19
C MET A 268 16.26 4.81 17.96
N VAL A 269 17.45 4.52 17.46
CA VAL A 269 18.75 4.99 17.97
C VAL A 269 19.47 5.76 16.87
N GLY A 270 19.53 7.08 16.99
CA GLY A 270 20.17 7.95 16.02
C GLY A 270 21.54 8.49 16.48
N ASN A 271 22.28 9.08 15.55
CA ASN A 271 23.53 9.80 15.78
C ASN A 271 23.40 11.31 15.52
N ARG A 272 22.18 11.83 15.31
CA ARG A 272 21.88 13.23 14.94
C ARG A 272 22.56 13.69 13.65
N SER A 273 22.93 12.77 12.77
CA SER A 273 23.75 13.03 11.56
C SER A 273 25.05 13.79 11.85
N ASP A 274 25.55 13.72 13.11
CA ASP A 274 26.82 14.35 13.54
C ASP A 274 27.98 13.44 13.19
N GLN A 275 28.54 13.64 11.99
CA GLN A 275 29.67 12.85 11.48
C GLN A 275 30.87 12.84 12.42
N LYS A 276 31.23 14.02 12.98
CA LYS A 276 32.40 14.15 13.85
C LYS A 276 32.24 13.42 15.18
N ALA A 277 31.09 13.56 15.83
CA ALA A 277 30.80 12.83 17.08
C ALA A 277 30.70 11.32 16.82
N THR A 278 30.12 10.91 15.72
CA THR A 278 29.99 9.50 15.29
C THR A 278 31.38 8.90 15.04
N HIS A 279 32.24 9.57 14.29
CA HIS A 279 33.63 9.16 14.06
C HIS A 279 34.38 8.94 15.38
N GLN A 280 34.33 9.91 16.31
CA GLN A 280 34.98 9.77 17.61
C GLN A 280 34.47 8.58 18.42
N MET A 281 33.14 8.35 18.42
CA MET A 281 32.53 7.22 19.09
C MET A 281 32.96 5.89 18.46
N LEU A 282 32.93 5.80 17.13
CA LEU A 282 33.27 4.59 16.41
C LEU A 282 34.74 4.20 16.52
N LEU A 283 35.66 5.14 16.54
CA LEU A 283 37.11 4.86 16.76
C LEU A 283 37.41 4.32 18.16
N SER A 284 36.66 4.76 19.18
CA SER A 284 36.95 4.41 20.59
C SER A 284 36.28 3.09 20.98
N THR A 285 37.08 2.06 21.28
CA THR A 285 36.56 0.78 21.82
C THR A 285 35.78 1.00 23.12
N THR A 286 36.24 1.90 23.99
CA THR A 286 35.55 2.24 25.25
C THR A 286 34.20 2.88 24.96
N ALA A 287 34.12 3.81 24.00
CA ALA A 287 32.86 4.47 23.66
C ALA A 287 31.84 3.50 23.00
N ARG A 288 32.31 2.62 22.09
CA ARG A 288 31.43 1.57 21.51
C ARG A 288 30.86 0.67 22.60
N ASN A 289 31.70 0.17 23.53
CA ASN A 289 31.24 -0.68 24.63
C ASN A 289 30.28 0.06 25.57
N THR A 290 30.53 1.34 25.86
CA THR A 290 29.66 2.19 26.66
C THR A 290 28.27 2.28 26.01
N ALA A 291 28.18 2.58 24.70
CA ALA A 291 26.93 2.67 23.96
C ALA A 291 26.18 1.33 23.97
N VAL A 292 26.85 0.22 23.67
CA VAL A 292 26.26 -1.13 23.67
C VAL A 292 25.67 -1.49 25.03
N ASN A 293 26.41 -1.25 26.12
CA ASN A 293 25.95 -1.59 27.46
C ASN A 293 24.78 -0.71 27.90
N GLN A 294 24.80 0.60 27.59
CA GLN A 294 23.69 1.49 27.92
C GLN A 294 22.42 1.15 27.12
N LEU A 295 22.54 0.89 25.82
CA LEU A 295 21.41 0.47 24.99
C LEU A 295 20.81 -0.84 25.50
N ALA A 296 21.63 -1.82 25.86
CA ALA A 296 21.16 -3.09 26.43
C ALA A 296 20.45 -2.89 27.77
N ALA A 297 20.97 -2.01 28.62
CA ALA A 297 20.32 -1.67 29.88
C ALA A 297 18.96 -1.01 29.68
N LEU A 298 18.82 -0.12 28.68
CA LEU A 298 17.56 0.53 28.32
C LEU A 298 16.54 -0.46 27.77
N VAL A 299 16.95 -1.36 26.87
CA VAL A 299 16.10 -2.45 26.36
C VAL A 299 15.55 -3.28 27.50
N SER A 300 16.40 -3.72 28.42
CA SER A 300 15.97 -4.52 29.60
C SER A 300 15.09 -3.73 30.56
N LYS A 301 15.44 -2.47 30.84
CA LYS A 301 14.70 -1.58 31.74
C LYS A 301 13.25 -1.37 31.30
N TYR A 302 13.05 -1.14 30.03
CA TYR A 302 11.72 -0.81 29.48
C TYR A 302 11.02 -2.03 28.86
N GLY A 303 11.70 -3.15 28.71
CA GLY A 303 11.18 -4.37 28.08
C GLY A 303 10.80 -4.13 26.63
N LEU A 304 11.73 -3.55 25.86
CA LEU A 304 11.57 -3.29 24.42
C LEU A 304 11.69 -4.58 23.62
N ASP A 305 11.00 -4.66 22.49
CA ASP A 305 11.05 -5.80 21.57
C ASP A 305 12.24 -5.71 20.61
N GLY A 306 12.84 -4.53 20.45
CA GLY A 306 13.99 -4.33 19.58
C GLY A 306 14.58 -2.91 19.63
N LEU A 307 15.65 -2.74 18.84
CA LEU A 307 16.24 -1.46 18.49
C LEU A 307 16.27 -1.29 16.97
N ASN A 308 16.06 -0.07 16.51
CA ASN A 308 16.21 0.36 15.14
C ASN A 308 17.34 1.39 15.05
N ILE A 309 18.47 1.01 14.46
CA ILE A 309 19.64 1.89 14.36
C ILE A 309 19.51 2.75 13.11
N ASP A 310 19.49 4.07 13.30
CA ASP A 310 19.43 5.07 12.26
C ASP A 310 20.62 6.02 12.38
N PHE A 311 21.77 5.55 11.89
CA PHE A 311 22.99 6.33 11.84
C PHE A 311 23.16 6.90 10.43
N GLU A 312 23.10 8.21 10.33
CA GLU A 312 23.25 8.93 9.07
C GLU A 312 24.57 9.70 9.03
N ASN A 313 25.01 10.09 7.85
CA ASN A 313 26.24 10.88 7.63
C ASN A 313 27.46 10.27 8.33
N VAL A 314 27.64 8.96 8.18
CA VAL A 314 28.81 8.24 8.72
C VAL A 314 29.94 8.37 7.71
N ALA A 315 31.18 8.72 8.19
CA ALA A 315 32.32 8.86 7.32
C ALA A 315 32.72 7.50 6.68
N ALA A 316 33.12 7.51 5.42
CA ALA A 316 33.49 6.31 4.67
C ALA A 316 34.60 5.51 5.38
N GLU A 317 35.56 6.21 5.98
CA GLU A 317 36.69 5.65 6.77
C GLU A 317 36.24 4.87 8.01
N ASP A 318 35.01 5.11 8.49
CA ASP A 318 34.44 4.42 9.65
C ASP A 318 33.81 3.08 9.34
N ARG A 319 33.79 2.63 8.10
CA ARG A 319 33.12 1.39 7.62
C ARG A 319 33.42 0.17 8.51
N VAL A 320 34.70 -0.05 8.86
CA VAL A 320 35.13 -1.18 9.69
C VAL A 320 34.65 -1.01 11.13
N TYR A 321 34.73 0.22 11.65
CA TYR A 321 34.34 0.53 13.03
C TYR A 321 32.83 0.51 13.21
N LEU A 322 32.02 0.96 12.22
CA LEU A 322 30.59 0.82 12.21
C LEU A 322 30.19 -0.66 12.22
N THR A 323 30.79 -1.47 11.36
CA THR A 323 30.54 -2.91 11.32
C THR A 323 30.89 -3.56 12.67
N SER A 324 32.01 -3.18 13.31
CA SER A 324 32.37 -3.66 14.63
C SER A 324 31.36 -3.25 15.71
N PHE A 325 30.91 -1.99 15.72
CA PHE A 325 29.89 -1.51 16.65
C PHE A 325 28.57 -2.29 16.51
N ILE A 326 28.09 -2.45 15.28
CA ILE A 326 26.86 -3.20 15.00
C ILE A 326 27.01 -4.68 15.39
N SER A 327 28.20 -5.28 15.16
CA SER A 327 28.46 -6.67 15.58
C SER A 327 28.37 -6.85 17.09
N LEU A 328 29.00 -5.96 17.87
CA LEU A 328 28.96 -5.97 19.34
C LEU A 328 27.52 -5.77 19.86
N LEU A 329 26.80 -4.82 19.27
CA LEU A 329 25.42 -4.55 19.64
C LEU A 329 24.51 -5.75 19.30
N ALA A 330 24.69 -6.34 18.12
CA ALA A 330 23.91 -7.51 17.68
C ALA A 330 24.14 -8.74 18.58
N GLU A 331 25.38 -8.99 19.01
CA GLU A 331 25.69 -10.04 20.01
C GLU A 331 24.93 -9.80 21.30
N LYS A 332 24.92 -8.56 21.77
CA LYS A 332 24.24 -8.17 22.99
C LYS A 332 22.71 -8.30 22.88
N MET A 333 22.14 -7.86 21.75
CA MET A 333 20.69 -7.97 21.50
C MET A 333 20.26 -9.44 21.39
N ARG A 334 21.03 -10.30 20.73
CA ARG A 334 20.77 -11.75 20.70
C ARG A 334 20.78 -12.37 22.10
N SER A 335 21.68 -11.93 22.99
CA SER A 335 21.71 -12.44 24.38
C SER A 335 20.49 -12.04 25.20
N LEU A 336 19.73 -11.04 24.77
CA LEU A 336 18.51 -10.54 25.37
C LEU A 336 17.24 -11.04 24.65
N ASP A 337 17.40 -11.79 23.55
CA ASP A 337 16.32 -12.26 22.67
C ASP A 337 15.47 -11.10 22.11
N VAL A 338 16.14 -10.02 21.66
CA VAL A 338 15.49 -8.84 21.09
C VAL A 338 16.00 -8.55 19.67
N ILE A 339 15.16 -7.92 18.87
CA ILE A 339 15.44 -7.60 17.48
C ILE A 339 16.42 -6.43 17.36
N LEU A 340 17.35 -6.53 16.40
CA LEU A 340 18.17 -5.42 15.92
C LEU A 340 17.89 -5.17 14.45
N SER A 341 17.42 -3.98 14.10
CA SER A 341 17.31 -3.50 12.71
C SER A 341 18.25 -2.31 12.47
N LEU A 342 18.66 -2.15 11.22
CA LEU A 342 19.58 -1.09 10.79
C LEU A 342 19.03 -0.41 9.55
N ASP A 343 18.88 0.90 9.60
CA ASP A 343 18.48 1.73 8.48
C ASP A 343 19.69 2.01 7.58
N VAL A 344 19.48 1.90 6.28
CA VAL A 344 20.54 2.12 5.28
C VAL A 344 20.01 2.88 4.08
N SER A 345 20.78 3.82 3.57
CA SER A 345 20.50 4.51 2.31
C SER A 345 20.81 3.59 1.11
N PRO A 346 20.12 3.76 -0.03
CA PRO A 346 20.42 3.01 -1.25
C PRO A 346 21.84 3.27 -1.76
N ASP A 347 22.61 2.20 -1.93
CA ASP A 347 23.94 2.29 -2.56
C ASP A 347 23.81 2.37 -4.09
N LEU A 348 23.69 3.57 -4.59
CA LEU A 348 23.56 3.88 -6.02
C LEU A 348 24.76 4.67 -6.56
N GLY A 349 25.93 4.49 -5.92
CA GLY A 349 27.20 5.08 -6.36
C GLY A 349 27.47 6.47 -5.79
N THR A 350 26.93 6.77 -4.61
CA THR A 350 27.22 7.99 -3.84
C THR A 350 28.15 7.67 -2.68
N ASP A 351 28.98 8.65 -2.25
CA ASP A 351 29.85 8.55 -1.08
C ASP A 351 29.11 8.42 0.26
N TRP A 352 27.84 8.84 0.29
CA TRP A 352 26.96 8.77 1.46
C TRP A 352 26.80 7.36 2.03
N THR A 353 26.96 6.33 1.20
CA THR A 353 26.72 4.92 1.56
C THR A 353 28.01 4.12 1.76
N GLU A 354 29.18 4.70 1.52
CA GLU A 354 30.46 4.00 1.58
C GLU A 354 30.80 3.41 2.95
N ALA A 355 30.27 3.99 4.03
CA ALA A 355 30.42 3.46 5.39
C ALA A 355 29.64 2.15 5.65
N PHE A 356 28.65 1.82 4.80
CA PHE A 356 27.73 0.70 5.04
C PHE A 356 28.14 -0.54 4.24
N ASP A 357 28.78 -1.50 4.89
CA ASP A 357 29.05 -2.81 4.30
C ASP A 357 27.79 -3.69 4.38
N TYR A 358 26.95 -3.66 3.35
CA TYR A 358 25.69 -4.43 3.33
C TYR A 358 25.90 -5.92 3.61
N ALA A 359 26.98 -6.53 3.07
CA ALA A 359 27.26 -7.94 3.24
C ALA A 359 27.68 -8.27 4.68
N ALA A 360 28.51 -7.44 5.29
CA ALA A 360 28.96 -7.63 6.66
C ALA A 360 27.86 -7.29 7.68
N LEU A 361 27.18 -6.15 7.49
CA LEU A 361 26.11 -5.67 8.37
C LEU A 361 24.88 -6.60 8.31
N GLY A 362 24.46 -7.05 7.13
CA GLY A 362 23.32 -7.95 6.95
C GLY A 362 23.48 -9.31 7.63
N LYS A 363 24.72 -9.75 7.88
CA LYS A 363 25.00 -10.97 8.68
C LYS A 363 24.74 -10.74 10.17
N GLN A 364 24.90 -9.51 10.65
CA GLN A 364 24.82 -9.20 12.09
C GLN A 364 23.39 -8.94 12.56
N VAL A 365 22.63 -8.16 11.79
CA VAL A 365 21.30 -7.69 12.18
C VAL A 365 20.19 -8.67 11.80
N ASN A 366 19.04 -8.55 12.47
CA ASN A 366 17.83 -9.28 12.10
C ASN A 366 17.25 -8.72 10.80
N TYR A 367 17.20 -7.39 10.66
CA TYR A 367 16.64 -6.72 9.48
C TYR A 367 17.48 -5.52 9.06
N MET A 368 17.56 -5.29 7.75
CA MET A 368 18.05 -4.07 7.15
C MET A 368 16.89 -3.31 6.54
N VAL A 369 16.71 -2.06 6.97
CA VAL A 369 15.63 -1.20 6.50
C VAL A 369 16.21 -0.28 5.43
N MET A 370 15.83 -0.53 4.18
CA MET A 370 16.26 0.26 3.03
C MET A 370 15.42 1.52 2.93
N MET A 371 16.01 2.69 3.11
CA MET A 371 15.35 3.99 2.99
C MET A 371 15.07 4.32 1.52
N GLY A 372 13.88 3.94 1.03
CA GLY A 372 13.43 4.14 -0.35
C GLY A 372 12.86 5.55 -0.56
N TYR A 373 13.58 6.58 -0.17
CA TYR A 373 13.19 7.98 -0.33
C TYR A 373 14.42 8.89 -0.41
N ASP A 374 14.19 10.20 -0.57
CA ASP A 374 15.20 11.23 -0.82
C ASP A 374 15.98 10.97 -2.13
N GLU A 375 15.32 10.38 -3.16
CA GLU A 375 15.85 10.31 -4.53
C GLU A 375 16.22 11.71 -5.03
N HIS A 376 15.34 12.68 -4.79
CA HIS A 376 15.59 14.11 -4.96
C HIS A 376 15.24 14.80 -3.63
N TYR A 377 16.25 15.38 -3.00
CA TYR A 377 16.21 15.95 -1.67
C TYR A 377 16.38 17.47 -1.68
N ASP A 378 16.37 18.11 -0.51
CA ASP A 378 16.62 19.54 -0.40
C ASP A 378 18.06 19.87 -0.85
N GLY A 379 18.17 20.86 -1.74
CA GLY A 379 19.43 21.20 -2.40
C GLY A 379 19.72 20.46 -3.70
N SER A 380 18.88 19.48 -4.12
CA SER A 380 19.00 18.88 -5.46
C SER A 380 18.87 19.95 -6.53
N GLN A 381 19.81 19.94 -7.50
CA GLN A 381 19.82 20.91 -8.61
C GLN A 381 18.81 20.56 -9.72
N VAL A 382 18.34 19.33 -9.73
CA VAL A 382 17.35 18.81 -10.68
C VAL A 382 16.09 18.47 -9.89
N PRO A 383 14.90 18.98 -10.31
CA PRO A 383 13.65 18.62 -9.66
C PRO A 383 13.26 17.20 -10.02
N GLY A 384 12.67 16.50 -9.08
CA GLY A 384 12.27 15.10 -9.30
C GLY A 384 11.44 14.51 -8.18
N SER A 385 11.12 13.24 -8.34
CA SER A 385 10.42 12.44 -7.35
C SER A 385 11.23 12.31 -6.06
N ASN A 386 10.55 12.34 -4.93
CA ASN A 386 11.14 11.98 -3.64
C ASN A 386 11.45 10.46 -3.56
N ALA A 387 10.63 9.64 -4.22
CA ALA A 387 10.74 8.18 -4.19
C ALA A 387 10.05 7.58 -5.42
N SER A 388 10.70 7.51 -6.57
CA SER A 388 10.12 6.86 -7.73
C SER A 388 10.17 5.34 -7.61
N LEU A 389 9.21 4.64 -8.24
CA LEU A 389 9.24 3.16 -8.31
C LEU A 389 10.56 2.64 -8.89
N SER A 390 11.09 3.31 -9.91
CA SER A 390 12.36 2.93 -10.54
C SER A 390 13.56 3.10 -9.58
N TYR A 391 13.52 4.08 -8.71
CA TYR A 391 14.51 4.27 -7.65
C TYR A 391 14.45 3.13 -6.64
N ASP A 392 13.26 2.85 -6.10
CA ASP A 392 13.06 1.75 -5.14
C ASP A 392 13.43 0.40 -5.73
N GLN A 393 13.12 0.15 -7.00
CA GLN A 393 13.53 -1.08 -7.70
C GLN A 393 15.05 -1.22 -7.78
N ARG A 394 15.78 -0.13 -8.08
CA ARG A 394 17.26 -0.14 -8.09
C ARG A 394 17.82 -0.39 -6.69
N ALA A 395 17.30 0.33 -5.69
CA ALA A 395 17.71 0.19 -4.29
C ALA A 395 17.55 -1.25 -3.79
N VAL A 396 16.35 -1.82 -3.95
CA VAL A 396 16.03 -3.20 -3.55
C VAL A 396 16.89 -4.20 -4.33
N ASN A 397 17.02 -4.06 -5.66
CA ASN A 397 17.85 -4.98 -6.44
C ASN A 397 19.34 -4.92 -6.05
N THR A 398 19.82 -3.77 -5.56
CA THR A 398 21.22 -3.61 -5.11
C THR A 398 21.44 -4.31 -3.77
N ILE A 399 20.60 -4.06 -2.75
CA ILE A 399 20.78 -4.71 -1.44
C ILE A 399 20.59 -6.23 -1.50
N LEU A 400 19.68 -6.71 -2.35
CA LEU A 400 19.42 -8.15 -2.51
C LEU A 400 20.59 -8.95 -3.11
N LYS A 401 21.63 -8.29 -3.62
CA LYS A 401 22.89 -8.96 -3.99
C LYS A 401 23.68 -9.42 -2.77
N PHE A 402 23.43 -8.83 -1.60
CA PHE A 402 24.22 -9.01 -0.38
C PHE A 402 23.41 -9.56 0.80
N VAL A 403 22.11 -9.29 0.84
CA VAL A 403 21.23 -9.56 1.98
C VAL A 403 20.03 -10.37 1.51
N PRO A 404 19.69 -11.49 2.18
CA PRO A 404 18.49 -12.26 1.87
C PRO A 404 17.21 -11.40 1.97
N SER A 405 16.27 -11.60 1.05
CA SER A 405 15.04 -10.78 0.98
C SER A 405 14.23 -10.79 2.28
N GLN A 406 14.21 -11.91 2.99
CA GLN A 406 13.52 -12.06 4.28
C GLN A 406 14.16 -11.24 5.42
N LYS A 407 15.28 -10.58 5.18
CA LYS A 407 15.93 -9.65 6.11
C LYS A 407 15.86 -8.20 5.66
N VAL A 408 15.24 -7.92 4.51
CA VAL A 408 15.13 -6.56 3.96
C VAL A 408 13.72 -6.03 4.17
N ILE A 409 13.62 -4.81 4.68
CA ILE A 409 12.39 -4.02 4.84
C ILE A 409 12.51 -2.80 3.94
N LEU A 410 11.51 -2.48 3.14
CA LEU A 410 11.50 -1.28 2.29
C LEU A 410 10.79 -0.15 3.01
N ALA A 411 11.51 0.94 3.28
CA ALA A 411 10.95 2.14 3.86
C ALA A 411 10.46 3.11 2.78
N LEU A 412 9.25 3.63 2.96
CA LEU A 412 8.53 4.49 2.03
C LEU A 412 8.17 5.82 2.70
N PRO A 413 8.15 6.95 1.96
CA PRO A 413 7.86 8.24 2.54
C PRO A 413 6.36 8.50 2.67
N LEU A 414 5.95 9.16 3.75
CA LEU A 414 4.64 9.79 3.91
C LEU A 414 4.78 11.33 3.83
N TYR A 415 5.73 11.79 3.03
CA TYR A 415 6.00 13.20 2.75
C TYR A 415 6.45 13.35 1.30
N ASN A 416 6.48 14.58 0.84
CA ASN A 416 6.86 14.90 -0.52
C ASN A 416 7.55 16.26 -0.63
N ARG A 417 7.86 16.69 -1.86
CA ARG A 417 8.43 18.02 -2.16
C ARG A 417 7.62 18.76 -3.20
N ASP A 418 7.35 20.04 -2.93
CA ASP A 418 6.86 21.01 -3.91
C ASP A 418 8.05 21.78 -4.48
N TRP A 419 8.32 21.56 -5.76
CA TRP A 419 9.43 22.16 -6.47
C TRP A 419 9.01 23.46 -7.14
N THR A 420 9.67 24.56 -6.78
CA THR A 420 9.53 25.87 -7.44
C THR A 420 10.56 25.99 -8.55
N LEU A 421 10.10 26.28 -9.77
CA LEU A 421 10.92 26.27 -10.98
C LEU A 421 10.88 27.61 -11.71
N ASN A 422 12.00 27.99 -12.30
CA ASN A 422 12.02 29.11 -13.25
C ASN A 422 11.38 28.70 -14.59
N GLN A 423 11.30 29.65 -15.53
CA GLN A 423 10.69 29.39 -16.84
C GLN A 423 11.41 28.30 -17.65
N LYS A 424 12.72 28.11 -17.42
CA LYS A 424 13.56 27.08 -18.07
C LYS A 424 13.47 25.72 -17.38
N GLY A 425 12.72 25.59 -16.26
CA GLY A 425 12.60 24.35 -15.50
C GLY A 425 13.73 24.12 -14.49
N THR A 426 14.59 25.11 -14.24
CA THR A 426 15.64 25.02 -13.21
C THR A 426 15.04 25.22 -11.84
N VAL A 427 15.56 24.49 -10.85
CA VAL A 427 15.12 24.61 -9.44
C VAL A 427 15.46 26.00 -8.89
N LEU A 428 14.48 26.66 -8.34
CA LEU A 428 14.63 27.87 -7.51
C LEU A 428 14.62 27.52 -6.04
N SER A 429 13.73 26.62 -5.62
CA SER A 429 13.64 26.08 -4.26
C SER A 429 12.84 24.79 -4.24
N SER A 430 12.92 24.06 -3.14
CA SER A 430 11.99 22.96 -2.84
C SER A 430 11.43 23.15 -1.43
N GLN A 431 10.18 22.77 -1.24
CA GLN A 431 9.52 22.79 0.05
C GLN A 431 9.10 21.37 0.43
N TYR A 432 9.48 20.94 1.63
CA TYR A 432 8.94 19.75 2.27
C TYR A 432 7.43 19.93 2.53
N ILE A 433 6.62 18.95 2.19
CA ILE A 433 5.18 18.93 2.40
C ILE A 433 4.71 17.54 2.84
N THR A 434 3.76 17.47 3.75
CA THR A 434 3.02 16.24 4.09
C THR A 434 2.03 15.88 2.98
N LEU A 435 1.51 14.64 2.98
CA LEU A 435 0.53 14.23 1.97
C LEU A 435 -0.79 15.02 2.07
N PRO A 436 -1.32 15.38 3.26
CA PRO A 436 -2.45 16.29 3.36
C PRO A 436 -2.18 17.67 2.76
N GLU A 437 -1.01 18.28 3.02
CA GLU A 437 -0.61 19.58 2.44
C GLU A 437 -0.48 19.48 0.92
N GLN A 438 0.15 18.42 0.39
CA GLN A 438 0.19 18.12 -1.04
C GLN A 438 -1.22 18.15 -1.66
N ASN A 439 -2.17 17.44 -1.05
CA ASN A 439 -3.54 17.33 -1.54
C ASN A 439 -4.28 18.66 -1.50
N GLN A 440 -4.02 19.48 -0.48
CA GLN A 440 -4.55 20.85 -0.39
C GLN A 440 -4.01 21.72 -1.52
N ILE A 441 -2.71 21.67 -1.80
CA ILE A 441 -2.09 22.40 -2.91
C ILE A 441 -2.73 22.01 -4.24
N ILE A 442 -2.80 20.71 -4.54
CA ILE A 442 -3.39 20.18 -5.78
C ILE A 442 -4.83 20.67 -5.97
N SER A 443 -5.62 20.63 -4.90
CA SER A 443 -7.01 21.11 -4.92
C SER A 443 -7.10 22.62 -5.12
N SER A 444 -6.27 23.40 -4.41
CA SER A 444 -6.32 24.87 -4.44
C SER A 444 -5.94 25.45 -5.80
N TYR A 445 -5.04 24.81 -6.53
CA TYR A 445 -4.61 25.24 -7.86
C TYR A 445 -5.30 24.50 -9.00
N ALA A 446 -6.34 23.68 -8.69
CA ALA A 446 -7.08 22.87 -9.67
C ALA A 446 -6.14 22.10 -10.61
N SER A 447 -4.97 21.66 -10.10
CA SER A 447 -4.00 20.90 -10.87
C SER A 447 -4.61 19.56 -11.30
N ARG A 448 -4.29 19.12 -12.51
CA ARG A 448 -4.72 17.82 -13.05
C ARG A 448 -3.53 16.88 -13.09
N PRO A 449 -3.37 16.02 -12.08
CA PRO A 449 -2.27 15.08 -12.03
C PRO A 449 -2.36 14.04 -13.15
N VAL A 450 -1.21 13.73 -13.74
CA VAL A 450 -1.09 12.71 -14.80
C VAL A 450 -0.26 11.55 -14.28
N TRP A 451 -0.78 10.32 -14.40
CA TRP A 451 -0.08 9.12 -13.99
C TRP A 451 1.12 8.83 -14.90
N ASN A 452 2.27 8.64 -14.29
CA ASN A 452 3.49 8.19 -14.98
C ASN A 452 3.82 6.76 -14.52
N PRO A 453 3.60 5.73 -15.36
CA PRO A 453 3.78 4.34 -14.97
C PRO A 453 5.25 3.96 -14.68
N SER A 454 6.23 4.63 -15.30
CA SER A 454 7.65 4.37 -15.01
C SER A 454 8.07 4.86 -13.64
N LEU A 455 7.46 5.94 -13.17
CA LEU A 455 7.70 6.48 -11.83
C LEU A 455 6.80 5.83 -10.77
N GLY A 456 5.70 5.18 -11.19
CA GLY A 456 4.67 4.69 -10.28
C GLY A 456 4.00 5.82 -9.49
N GLN A 457 3.86 7.01 -10.10
CA GLN A 457 3.37 8.23 -9.45
C GLN A 457 2.55 9.09 -10.41
N TYR A 458 1.65 9.89 -9.85
CA TYR A 458 1.09 11.04 -10.55
C TYR A 458 2.08 12.20 -10.52
N VAL A 459 2.08 13.02 -11.58
CA VAL A 459 2.82 14.28 -11.64
C VAL A 459 1.82 15.43 -11.76
N ALA A 460 1.88 16.36 -10.82
CA ALA A 460 1.08 17.57 -10.80
C ALA A 460 1.93 18.79 -11.16
N ASN A 461 1.44 19.58 -12.09
CA ASN A 461 2.02 20.87 -12.47
C ASN A 461 1.01 21.97 -12.20
N TYR A 462 1.45 23.07 -11.62
CA TYR A 462 0.62 24.24 -11.38
C TYR A 462 1.44 25.53 -11.41
N SER A 463 0.78 26.67 -11.35
CA SER A 463 1.44 27.98 -11.27
C SER A 463 0.92 28.76 -10.09
N LYS A 464 1.83 29.35 -9.31
CA LYS A 464 1.55 30.24 -8.20
C LYS A 464 2.25 31.57 -8.49
N GLN A 465 1.50 32.68 -8.61
CA GLN A 465 2.04 34.01 -8.93
C GLN A 465 2.92 33.99 -10.19
N ALA A 466 2.48 33.30 -11.24
CA ALA A 466 3.20 33.09 -12.49
C ALA A 466 4.52 32.30 -12.40
N ILE A 467 4.85 31.72 -11.24
CA ILE A 467 5.98 30.83 -11.04
C ILE A 467 5.51 29.39 -11.20
N LYS A 468 6.29 28.56 -11.87
CA LYS A 468 5.96 27.14 -12.09
C LYS A 468 6.28 26.29 -10.87
N HIS A 469 5.39 25.38 -10.58
CA HIS A 469 5.56 24.37 -9.54
C HIS A 469 5.31 22.97 -10.10
N THR A 470 6.03 21.97 -9.57
CA THR A 470 5.84 20.56 -9.89
C THR A 470 5.92 19.71 -8.62
N ILE A 471 4.99 18.79 -8.49
CA ILE A 471 4.97 17.79 -7.40
C ILE A 471 4.86 16.40 -8.04
N TRP A 472 5.75 15.47 -7.67
CA TRP A 472 5.62 14.04 -7.94
C TRP A 472 4.87 13.42 -6.77
N ILE A 473 3.59 13.11 -6.97
CA ILE A 473 2.63 12.82 -5.90
C ILE A 473 2.90 11.47 -5.25
N GLU A 474 2.99 11.46 -3.92
CA GLU A 474 2.78 10.26 -3.12
C GLU A 474 1.31 10.18 -2.69
N ASP A 475 0.69 9.04 -2.92
CA ASP A 475 -0.69 8.75 -2.58
C ASP A 475 -0.92 7.24 -2.38
N GLY A 476 -2.15 6.84 -2.11
CA GLY A 476 -2.49 5.42 -1.96
C GLY A 476 -2.06 4.58 -3.15
N ARG A 477 -2.18 5.07 -4.40
CA ARG A 477 -1.79 4.33 -5.61
C ARG A 477 -0.28 4.13 -5.72
N SER A 478 0.50 5.19 -5.49
CA SER A 478 1.96 5.11 -5.55
C SER A 478 2.52 4.20 -4.46
N LEU A 479 1.98 4.29 -3.25
CA LEU A 479 2.37 3.45 -2.11
C LEU A 479 2.01 1.97 -2.35
N ILE A 480 0.82 1.66 -2.89
CA ILE A 480 0.45 0.30 -3.30
C ILE A 480 1.43 -0.26 -4.34
N THR A 481 1.80 0.53 -5.33
CA THR A 481 2.73 0.10 -6.39
C THR A 481 4.09 -0.28 -5.81
N LYS A 482 4.59 0.48 -4.84
CA LYS A 482 5.85 0.19 -4.11
C LYS A 482 5.71 -0.95 -3.10
N TYR A 483 4.55 -1.05 -2.44
CA TYR A 483 4.23 -2.20 -1.60
C TYR A 483 4.25 -3.51 -2.40
N ASN A 484 3.70 -3.51 -3.63
CA ASN A 484 3.76 -4.66 -4.53
C ASN A 484 5.20 -5.05 -4.89
N LEU A 485 6.12 -4.09 -4.99
CA LEU A 485 7.55 -4.40 -5.15
C LEU A 485 8.06 -5.22 -3.95
N ALA A 486 7.73 -4.82 -2.72
CA ALA A 486 8.13 -5.56 -1.51
C ALA A 486 7.55 -6.99 -1.50
N VAL A 487 6.28 -7.17 -1.85
CA VAL A 487 5.62 -8.49 -1.97
C VAL A 487 6.30 -9.34 -3.05
N THR A 488 6.48 -8.81 -4.25
CA THR A 488 7.07 -9.52 -5.39
C THR A 488 8.50 -9.96 -5.12
N LYS A 489 9.27 -9.14 -4.40
CA LYS A 489 10.66 -9.45 -3.99
C LYS A 489 10.72 -10.29 -2.71
N LYS A 490 9.57 -10.62 -2.11
CA LYS A 490 9.46 -11.41 -0.87
C LYS A 490 10.26 -10.78 0.28
N LEU A 491 10.16 -9.45 0.42
CA LEU A 491 10.80 -8.73 1.51
C LEU A 491 10.14 -9.05 2.85
N ALA A 492 10.87 -8.83 3.96
CA ALA A 492 10.36 -9.04 5.32
C ALA A 492 9.18 -8.12 5.69
N GLY A 493 9.13 -6.94 5.06
CA GLY A 493 8.09 -5.97 5.33
C GLY A 493 8.33 -4.62 4.69
N VAL A 494 7.60 -3.64 5.21
CA VAL A 494 7.68 -2.23 4.81
C VAL A 494 7.80 -1.33 6.05
N ALA A 495 8.27 -0.11 5.84
CA ALA A 495 8.33 0.91 6.89
C ALA A 495 7.84 2.25 6.33
N TYR A 496 7.38 3.16 7.20
CA TYR A 496 6.81 4.44 6.76
C TYR A 496 7.43 5.60 7.54
N TRP A 497 8.12 6.48 6.81
CA TRP A 497 8.68 7.73 7.33
C TRP A 497 7.77 8.89 6.94
N TYR A 498 7.08 9.48 7.85
CA TYR A 498 6.78 9.16 9.25
C TYR A 498 5.26 9.17 9.49
N ILE A 499 4.85 8.51 10.56
CA ILE A 499 3.44 8.44 10.93
C ILE A 499 2.94 9.84 11.33
N GLY A 500 1.80 10.25 10.77
CA GLY A 500 1.24 11.60 10.85
C GLY A 500 1.44 12.42 9.59
N GLY A 501 2.25 11.93 8.62
CA GLY A 501 2.40 12.52 7.29
C GLY A 501 1.41 12.01 6.25
N GLU A 502 0.68 10.94 6.55
CA GLU A 502 -0.24 10.26 5.63
C GLU A 502 -1.53 11.05 5.36
N SER A 503 -2.09 10.89 4.17
CA SER A 503 -3.45 11.29 3.83
C SER A 503 -4.47 10.19 4.18
N SER A 504 -5.75 10.56 4.23
CA SER A 504 -6.84 9.70 4.74
C SER A 504 -7.06 8.40 3.95
N ASP A 505 -6.59 8.32 2.71
CA ASP A 505 -6.74 7.16 1.83
C ASP A 505 -5.61 6.12 1.98
N VAL A 506 -4.46 6.51 2.53
CA VAL A 506 -3.24 5.69 2.54
C VAL A 506 -3.49 4.32 3.17
N TRP A 507 -4.06 4.31 4.38
CA TRP A 507 -4.18 3.05 5.12
C TRP A 507 -5.26 2.12 4.56
N SER A 508 -6.38 2.64 4.07
CA SER A 508 -7.38 1.82 3.36
C SER A 508 -6.80 1.24 2.08
N SER A 509 -6.04 2.02 1.33
CA SER A 509 -5.35 1.59 0.11
C SER A 509 -4.33 0.47 0.40
N LEU A 510 -3.52 0.61 1.45
CA LEU A 510 -2.53 -0.40 1.84
C LEU A 510 -3.18 -1.67 2.38
N ARG A 511 -4.27 -1.59 3.17
CA ARG A 511 -5.04 -2.78 3.58
C ARG A 511 -5.59 -3.55 2.38
N ASN A 512 -6.08 -2.83 1.36
CA ASN A 512 -6.52 -3.46 0.12
C ASN A 512 -5.37 -4.17 -0.60
N ALA A 513 -4.19 -3.55 -0.63
CA ALA A 513 -3.00 -4.15 -1.23
C ALA A 513 -2.53 -5.39 -0.47
N GLU A 514 -2.51 -5.35 0.87
CA GLU A 514 -2.16 -6.50 1.71
C GLU A 514 -3.06 -7.69 1.39
N LYS A 515 -4.38 -7.49 1.37
CA LYS A 515 -5.33 -8.55 1.02
C LYS A 515 -5.15 -9.04 -0.41
N PHE A 516 -5.19 -8.11 -1.36
CA PHE A 516 -5.21 -8.47 -2.78
C PHE A 516 -3.91 -9.14 -3.24
N TYR A 517 -2.75 -8.62 -2.83
CA TYR A 517 -1.49 -9.20 -3.28
C TYR A 517 -1.15 -10.53 -2.63
N ASP A 518 -1.73 -10.84 -1.48
CA ASP A 518 -1.56 -12.14 -0.82
C ASP A 518 -2.47 -13.24 -1.38
N TYR A 519 -3.59 -12.90 -2.04
CA TYR A 519 -4.40 -13.91 -2.71
C TYR A 519 -3.59 -14.68 -3.77
N THR A 520 -3.82 -16.00 -3.84
CA THR A 520 -3.08 -16.95 -4.71
C THR A 520 -4.00 -17.73 -5.66
N PHE A 521 -5.19 -17.22 -5.98
CA PHE A 521 -6.27 -17.82 -6.79
C PHE A 521 -5.81 -18.72 -7.96
#